data_8b2a176fe322bc5eac6d436daae19c98
#
_entry.id   8b2a176fe322bc5eac6d436daae19c98
#
_cell.length_a   1.000
_cell.length_b   1.000
_cell.length_c   1.000
_cell.angle_alpha   90.00
_cell.angle_beta   90.00
_cell.angle_gamma   90.00
#
_symmetry.space_group_name_H-M   'P 1'
#
loop_
_entity.id
_entity.type
_entity.pdbx_description
1 polymer ?
#
loop_
_entity_poly.entity_id
_entity_poly.type
_entity_poly.pdbx_seq_one_letter_code
_entity_poly.pdbx_strand_id
1 'polypeptide(L)'
;RVRSSAASDVYKRQILDRMVGYKISPLLWAKVKRGLSAGRVQSVALRIICDREEEINAFIPEEYWTLDAELKIAGEKKPLLAKFYGDSESKMNISSREEMDRVMAEISKETFKVIEVKKGERVKKAPLPFTTSTLQQEASKALNFPISKTMRIAQQLYEGVDVKGQGTVGLITYLRTDSVRISEEADAQAHEYIGKNYGENYLATQTTAKKSGAKIQDAHAVSYTHLTLPTILRV
;
A
#
# COMPACT_ATOMS: atom_id res chain seq x y z
N ARG A 1 -12.06 13.87 28.67
CA ARG A 1 -11.36 15.03 28.02
C ARG A 1 -11.00 14.81 26.56
N VAL A 2 -10.77 13.58 26.09
CA VAL A 2 -10.43 13.28 24.68
C VAL A 2 -11.64 13.44 23.73
N ARG A 3 -12.87 13.20 24.20
CA ARG A 3 -14.10 13.37 23.39
C ARG A 3 -14.38 14.82 22.98
N SER A 4 -13.98 15.81 23.79
CA SER A 4 -14.22 17.22 23.45
C SER A 4 -13.33 17.75 22.34
N SER A 5 -12.10 17.23 22.20
CA SER A 5 -11.18 17.69 21.17
C SER A 5 -11.57 17.18 19.78
N ALA A 6 -11.95 15.90 19.64
CA ALA A 6 -12.37 15.32 18.37
C ALA A 6 -13.66 15.96 17.82
N ALA A 7 -14.66 16.20 18.67
CA ALA A 7 -15.88 16.91 18.27
C ALA A 7 -15.59 18.36 17.86
N SER A 8 -14.70 19.05 18.58
CA SER A 8 -14.23 20.40 18.22
C SER A 8 -13.53 20.42 16.86
N ASP A 9 -12.71 19.43 16.55
CA ASP A 9 -11.98 19.36 15.28
C ASP A 9 -12.90 19.04 14.10
N VAL A 10 -13.90 18.18 14.29
CA VAL A 10 -14.94 17.93 13.28
C VAL A 10 -15.72 19.22 13.00
N TYR A 11 -16.14 19.94 14.03
CA TYR A 11 -16.86 21.20 13.89
C TYR A 11 -16.02 22.28 13.18
N LYS A 12 -14.75 22.43 13.54
CA LYS A 12 -13.82 23.35 12.86
C LYS A 12 -13.69 23.03 11.38
N ARG A 13 -13.56 21.74 11.04
CA ARG A 13 -13.48 21.29 9.64
C ARG A 13 -14.76 21.62 8.87
N GLN A 14 -15.94 21.39 9.45
CA GLN A 14 -17.22 21.71 8.82
C GLN A 14 -17.38 23.20 8.56
N ILE A 15 -17.02 24.06 9.53
CA ILE A 15 -17.07 25.52 9.34
C ILE A 15 -16.11 25.93 8.22
N LEU A 16 -14.88 25.42 8.24
CA LEU A 16 -13.89 25.77 7.24
C LEU A 16 -14.34 25.35 5.84
N ASP A 17 -14.91 24.15 5.69
CA ASP A 17 -15.43 23.68 4.39
C ASP A 17 -16.57 24.54 3.87
N ARG A 18 -17.48 24.97 4.75
CA ARG A 18 -18.55 25.90 4.38
C ARG A 18 -18.01 27.27 4.00
N MET A 19 -17.09 27.84 4.78
CA MET A 19 -16.50 29.13 4.47
C MET A 19 -15.76 29.11 3.13
N VAL A 20 -14.95 28.10 2.88
CA VAL A 20 -14.23 27.94 1.61
C VAL A 20 -15.20 27.75 0.45
N GLY A 21 -16.15 26.81 0.58
CA GLY A 21 -17.13 26.52 -0.44
C GLY A 21 -17.98 27.73 -0.82
N TYR A 22 -18.58 28.41 0.14
CA TYR A 22 -19.50 29.53 -0.12
C TYR A 22 -18.80 30.81 -0.56
N LYS A 23 -17.55 31.06 -0.15
CA LYS A 23 -16.83 32.28 -0.57
C LYS A 23 -16.09 32.12 -1.87
N ILE A 24 -15.52 30.96 -2.14
CA ILE A 24 -14.67 30.74 -3.31
C ILE A 24 -15.48 30.23 -4.51
N SER A 25 -16.50 29.39 -4.34
CA SER A 25 -17.29 28.89 -5.45
C SER A 25 -17.93 30.01 -6.31
N PRO A 26 -18.53 31.08 -5.75
CA PRO A 26 -19.02 32.19 -6.55
C PRO A 26 -17.93 32.92 -7.34
N LEU A 27 -16.72 33.01 -6.77
CA LEU A 27 -15.59 33.60 -7.46
C LEU A 27 -15.17 32.76 -8.67
N LEU A 28 -15.16 31.44 -8.54
CA LEU A 28 -14.92 30.51 -9.63
C LEU A 28 -16.01 30.65 -10.72
N TRP A 29 -17.26 30.83 -10.33
CA TRP A 29 -18.35 31.03 -11.30
C TRP A 29 -18.22 32.33 -12.10
N ALA A 30 -17.74 33.37 -11.44
CA ALA A 30 -17.55 34.68 -12.10
C ALA A 30 -16.31 34.73 -12.99
N LYS A 31 -15.24 34.02 -12.61
CA LYS A 31 -13.91 34.14 -13.26
C LYS A 31 -13.54 32.96 -14.16
N VAL A 32 -14.13 31.78 -13.95
CA VAL A 32 -13.79 30.56 -14.67
C VAL A 32 -15.02 29.97 -15.36
N LYS A 33 -15.92 29.32 -14.64
CA LYS A 33 -17.11 28.69 -15.22
C LYS A 33 -18.15 28.42 -14.12
N ARG A 34 -19.44 28.61 -14.48
CA ARG A 34 -20.55 28.21 -13.58
C ARG A 34 -20.57 26.71 -13.32
N GLY A 35 -20.96 26.33 -12.10
CA GLY A 35 -21.06 24.93 -11.68
C GLY A 35 -19.78 24.35 -11.05
N LEU A 36 -18.67 25.09 -11.03
CA LEU A 36 -17.47 24.69 -10.30
C LEU A 36 -17.68 24.87 -8.82
N SER A 37 -17.11 23.98 -8.01
CA SER A 37 -17.12 24.07 -6.55
C SER A 37 -15.70 24.12 -5.99
N ALA A 38 -15.51 24.92 -4.96
CA ALA A 38 -14.26 24.94 -4.20
C ALA A 38 -14.40 24.08 -2.94
N GLY A 39 -13.36 23.37 -2.59
CA GLY A 39 -13.29 22.58 -1.39
C GLY A 39 -11.85 22.22 -1.06
N ARG A 40 -11.55 22.01 0.24
CA ARG A 40 -10.19 21.72 0.71
C ARG A 40 -9.61 20.46 0.07
N VAL A 41 -10.38 19.37 0.02
CA VAL A 41 -9.93 18.10 -0.57
C VAL A 41 -9.70 18.26 -2.08
N GLN A 42 -10.61 18.92 -2.76
CA GLN A 42 -10.49 19.18 -4.21
C GLN A 42 -9.25 20.02 -4.54
N SER A 43 -8.99 21.07 -3.76
CA SER A 43 -7.84 21.93 -3.95
C SER A 43 -6.52 21.19 -3.73
N VAL A 44 -6.43 20.37 -2.69
CA VAL A 44 -5.24 19.56 -2.41
C VAL A 44 -5.04 18.51 -3.51
N ALA A 45 -6.10 17.83 -3.92
CA ALA A 45 -6.02 16.85 -5.01
C ALA A 45 -5.55 17.48 -6.32
N LEU A 46 -6.11 18.64 -6.68
CA LEU A 46 -5.67 19.39 -7.87
C LEU A 46 -4.21 19.81 -7.74
N ARG A 47 -3.78 20.31 -6.57
CA ARG A 47 -2.39 20.70 -6.36
C ARG A 47 -1.42 19.53 -6.57
N ILE A 48 -1.73 18.35 -6.02
CA ILE A 48 -0.91 17.14 -6.20
C ILE A 48 -0.80 16.77 -7.69
N ILE A 49 -1.92 16.90 -8.44
CA ILE A 49 -1.92 16.63 -9.89
C ILE A 49 -1.05 17.66 -10.62
N CYS A 50 -1.18 18.94 -10.31
CA CYS A 50 -0.37 19.98 -10.92
C CYS A 50 1.12 19.81 -10.64
N ASP A 51 1.48 19.53 -9.39
CA ASP A 51 2.87 19.28 -9.00
C ASP A 51 3.45 18.07 -9.78
N ARG A 52 2.64 17.02 -9.97
CA ARG A 52 3.04 15.87 -10.78
C ARG A 52 3.19 16.20 -12.26
N GLU A 53 2.30 17.02 -12.82
CA GLU A 53 2.42 17.50 -14.21
C GLU A 53 3.67 18.37 -14.39
N GLU A 54 4.01 19.22 -13.41
CA GLU A 54 5.27 19.98 -13.42
C GLU A 54 6.48 19.07 -13.45
N GLU A 55 6.51 18.01 -12.64
CA GLU A 55 7.57 16.99 -12.66
C GLU A 55 7.67 16.29 -14.02
N ILE A 56 6.52 15.91 -14.62
CA ILE A 56 6.47 15.27 -15.93
C ILE A 56 7.01 16.21 -17.01
N ASN A 57 6.61 17.48 -16.99
CA ASN A 57 7.06 18.47 -17.96
C ASN A 57 8.54 18.85 -17.81
N ALA A 58 9.07 18.75 -16.57
CA ALA A 58 10.48 18.98 -16.28
C ALA A 58 11.37 17.75 -16.52
N PHE A 59 10.76 16.59 -16.79
CA PHE A 59 11.50 15.35 -16.99
C PHE A 59 12.33 15.39 -18.27
N ILE A 60 13.63 15.19 -18.13
CA ILE A 60 14.56 15.05 -19.24
C ILE A 60 14.81 13.56 -19.45
N PRO A 61 14.39 12.99 -20.60
CA PRO A 61 14.63 11.60 -20.90
C PRO A 61 16.15 11.31 -20.99
N GLU A 62 16.58 10.27 -20.30
CA GLU A 62 17.95 9.75 -20.41
C GLU A 62 17.92 8.41 -21.13
N GLU A 63 18.77 8.27 -22.14
CA GLU A 63 18.93 7.01 -22.85
C GLU A 63 19.64 5.99 -21.96
N TYR A 64 19.11 4.79 -21.90
CA TYR A 64 19.76 3.66 -21.27
C TYR A 64 19.53 2.38 -22.07
N TRP A 65 20.47 1.47 -21.99
CA TRP A 65 20.41 0.19 -22.66
C TRP A 65 20.44 -0.94 -21.65
N THR A 66 19.71 -2.01 -21.93
CA THR A 66 19.74 -3.25 -21.15
C THR A 66 20.17 -4.40 -22.06
N LEU A 67 21.01 -5.27 -21.52
CA LEU A 67 21.47 -6.45 -22.22
C LEU A 67 21.09 -7.69 -21.42
N ASP A 68 20.27 -8.53 -22.01
CA ASP A 68 19.84 -9.80 -21.43
C ASP A 68 20.33 -10.94 -22.35
N ALA A 69 20.86 -11.99 -21.74
CA ALA A 69 21.32 -13.18 -22.45
C ALA A 69 20.46 -14.40 -22.09
N GLU A 70 20.05 -15.15 -23.11
CA GLU A 70 19.40 -16.44 -22.94
C GLU A 70 20.43 -17.56 -23.08
N LEU A 71 20.79 -18.19 -21.98
CA LEU A 71 21.81 -19.22 -21.91
C LEU A 71 21.17 -20.63 -21.88
N LYS A 72 21.54 -21.50 -22.80
CA LYS A 72 21.11 -22.89 -22.80
C LYS A 72 21.99 -23.70 -21.86
N ILE A 73 21.37 -24.39 -20.93
CA ILE A 73 22.04 -25.30 -20.01
C ILE A 73 21.82 -26.74 -20.51
N ALA A 74 22.89 -27.51 -20.60
CA ALA A 74 22.80 -28.91 -21.03
C ALA A 74 21.92 -29.71 -20.04
N GLY A 75 20.91 -30.39 -20.58
CA GLY A 75 19.93 -31.16 -19.76
C GLY A 75 18.72 -30.39 -19.29
N GLU A 76 18.68 -29.07 -19.41
CA GLU A 76 17.53 -28.25 -18.99
C GLU A 76 16.69 -27.82 -20.20
N LYS A 77 15.34 -27.85 -20.01
CA LYS A 77 14.39 -27.40 -21.04
C LYS A 77 14.23 -25.88 -21.09
N LYS A 78 14.46 -25.21 -19.97
CA LYS A 78 14.27 -23.75 -19.84
C LYS A 78 15.63 -23.06 -19.93
N PRO A 79 15.75 -21.99 -20.72
CA PRO A 79 16.99 -21.21 -20.76
C PRO A 79 17.16 -20.45 -19.43
N LEU A 80 18.40 -20.21 -19.06
CA LEU A 80 18.75 -19.31 -17.98
C LEU A 80 18.80 -17.88 -18.54
N LEU A 81 18.00 -17.00 -17.98
CA LEU A 81 18.02 -15.57 -18.30
C LEU A 81 19.07 -14.88 -17.43
N ALA A 82 20.10 -14.36 -18.03
CA ALA A 82 21.15 -13.59 -17.37
C ALA A 82 21.06 -12.13 -17.80
N LYS A 83 21.23 -11.23 -16.83
CA LYS A 83 21.25 -9.80 -17.07
C LYS A 83 22.67 -9.29 -16.98
N PHE A 84 23.04 -8.41 -17.89
CA PHE A 84 24.31 -7.71 -17.81
C PHE A 84 24.36 -6.86 -16.53
N TYR A 85 25.42 -6.99 -15.79
CA TYR A 85 25.61 -6.26 -14.55
C TYR A 85 26.71 -5.20 -14.67
N GLY A 86 27.78 -5.53 -15.35
CA GLY A 86 28.97 -4.72 -15.47
C GLY A 86 30.23 -5.59 -15.45
N ASP A 87 31.29 -5.05 -14.90
CA ASP A 87 32.52 -5.79 -14.67
C ASP A 87 32.51 -6.52 -13.30
N SER A 88 33.64 -7.14 -12.93
CA SER A 88 33.77 -7.89 -11.67
C SER A 88 33.68 -7.01 -10.42
N GLU A 89 33.87 -5.72 -10.54
CA GLU A 89 34.00 -4.79 -9.42
C GLU A 89 32.82 -3.83 -9.31
N SER A 90 32.23 -3.43 -10.45
CA SER A 90 31.20 -2.40 -10.45
C SER A 90 30.04 -2.69 -11.40
N LYS A 91 28.88 -2.18 -11.00
CA LYS A 91 27.72 -2.16 -11.89
C LYS A 91 27.91 -1.07 -12.95
N MET A 92 27.75 -1.45 -14.21
CA MET A 92 27.80 -0.51 -15.33
C MET A 92 26.41 -0.23 -15.86
N ASN A 93 26.13 1.03 -16.13
CA ASN A 93 24.96 1.42 -16.89
C ASN A 93 25.41 1.77 -18.32
N ILE A 94 24.77 1.16 -19.29
CA ILE A 94 25.08 1.43 -20.70
C ILE A 94 24.20 2.62 -21.13
N SER A 95 24.84 3.71 -21.49
CA SER A 95 24.18 5.00 -21.80
C SER A 95 24.10 5.29 -23.30
N SER A 96 24.84 4.55 -24.13
CA SER A 96 24.86 4.77 -25.57
C SER A 96 24.94 3.48 -26.36
N ARG A 97 24.59 3.59 -27.65
CA ARG A 97 24.68 2.47 -28.58
C ARG A 97 26.13 2.02 -28.80
N GLU A 98 27.07 2.97 -28.83
CA GLU A 98 28.49 2.65 -29.00
C GLU A 98 29.06 1.84 -27.82
N GLU A 99 28.60 2.13 -26.60
CA GLU A 99 28.93 1.32 -25.42
C GLU A 99 28.32 -0.07 -25.50
N MET A 100 27.06 -0.18 -25.94
CA MET A 100 26.38 -1.46 -26.13
C MET A 100 27.13 -2.30 -27.16
N ASP A 101 27.50 -1.73 -28.31
CA ASP A 101 28.21 -2.45 -29.38
C ASP A 101 29.59 -2.92 -28.92
N ARG A 102 30.30 -2.15 -28.09
CA ARG A 102 31.57 -2.57 -27.46
C ARG A 102 31.39 -3.77 -26.54
N VAL A 103 30.43 -3.66 -25.62
CA VAL A 103 30.11 -4.74 -24.66
C VAL A 103 29.71 -6.01 -25.40
N MET A 104 28.89 -5.90 -26.44
CA MET A 104 28.48 -7.04 -27.28
C MET A 104 29.67 -7.69 -28.01
N ALA A 105 30.60 -6.89 -28.52
CA ALA A 105 31.80 -7.38 -29.20
C ALA A 105 32.74 -8.11 -28.23
N GLU A 106 32.83 -7.71 -26.99
CA GLU A 106 33.61 -8.39 -25.96
C GLU A 106 32.94 -9.70 -25.54
N ILE A 107 31.63 -9.65 -25.17
CA ILE A 107 30.89 -10.84 -24.73
C ILE A 107 30.83 -11.93 -25.80
N SER A 108 30.74 -11.57 -27.09
CA SER A 108 30.64 -12.53 -28.20
C SER A 108 31.91 -13.39 -28.39
N LYS A 109 33.03 -12.97 -27.84
CA LYS A 109 34.30 -13.68 -27.92
C LYS A 109 34.53 -14.66 -26.79
N GLU A 110 33.78 -14.51 -25.72
CA GLU A 110 33.96 -15.23 -24.46
C GLU A 110 32.93 -16.33 -24.24
N THR A 111 33.28 -17.32 -23.44
CA THR A 111 32.38 -18.37 -23.00
C THR A 111 31.81 -18.05 -21.64
N PHE A 112 30.48 -18.20 -21.46
CA PHE A 112 29.84 -17.96 -20.17
C PHE A 112 30.22 -19.06 -19.17
N LYS A 113 30.68 -18.64 -17.99
CA LYS A 113 31.02 -19.52 -16.86
C LYS A 113 30.31 -19.06 -15.62
N VAL A 114 29.74 -19.99 -14.83
CA VAL A 114 29.19 -19.69 -13.53
C VAL A 114 30.35 -19.53 -12.55
N ILE A 115 30.55 -18.32 -12.04
CA ILE A 115 31.62 -17.99 -11.08
C ILE A 115 31.19 -18.28 -9.67
N GLU A 116 29.94 -17.88 -9.33
CA GLU A 116 29.43 -18.00 -7.96
C GLU A 116 27.94 -18.35 -7.98
N VAL A 117 27.52 -19.19 -7.03
CA VAL A 117 26.10 -19.47 -6.76
C VAL A 117 25.80 -19.11 -5.30
N LYS A 118 25.12 -18.01 -5.08
CA LYS A 118 24.64 -17.61 -3.76
C LYS A 118 23.27 -18.21 -3.49
N LYS A 119 23.22 -19.16 -2.56
CA LYS A 119 21.94 -19.69 -2.06
C LYS A 119 21.50 -18.82 -0.89
N GLY A 120 20.29 -18.33 -0.96
CA GLY A 120 19.70 -17.53 0.12
C GLY A 120 18.24 -17.90 0.34
N GLU A 121 17.75 -17.66 1.52
CA GLU A 121 16.35 -17.81 1.88
C GLU A 121 15.65 -16.47 1.88
N ARG A 122 14.49 -16.42 1.24
CA ARG A 122 13.64 -15.24 1.28
C ARG A 122 12.44 -15.50 2.19
N VAL A 123 12.47 -14.89 3.36
CA VAL A 123 11.34 -14.95 4.29
C VAL A 123 10.26 -13.96 3.85
N LYS A 124 9.08 -14.46 3.54
CA LYS A 124 7.91 -13.63 3.30
C LYS A 124 7.19 -13.40 4.63
N LYS A 125 7.29 -12.20 5.14
CA LYS A 125 6.58 -11.80 6.37
C LYS A 125 5.07 -11.72 6.13
N ALA A 126 4.28 -11.99 7.17
CA ALA A 126 2.85 -11.75 7.15
C ALA A 126 2.55 -10.25 6.91
N PRO A 127 1.49 -9.91 6.18
CA PRO A 127 1.08 -8.52 6.00
C PRO A 127 0.60 -7.93 7.32
N LEU A 128 0.72 -6.60 7.44
CA LEU A 128 0.18 -5.85 8.57
C LEU A 128 -1.36 -5.79 8.50
N PRO A 129 -2.04 -5.48 9.60
CA PRO A 129 -3.47 -5.20 9.60
C PRO A 129 -3.83 -4.11 8.58
N PHE A 130 -5.03 -4.20 8.01
CA PHE A 130 -5.46 -3.28 6.98
C PHE A 130 -5.65 -1.85 7.51
N THR A 131 -5.09 -0.90 6.76
CA THR A 131 -5.56 0.49 6.75
C THR A 131 -6.64 0.64 5.68
N THR A 132 -7.33 1.79 5.65
CA THR A 132 -8.33 2.07 4.59
C THR A 132 -7.75 1.89 3.20
N SER A 133 -6.55 2.41 2.95
CA SER A 133 -5.91 2.35 1.62
C SER A 133 -5.48 0.93 1.25
N THR A 134 -4.89 0.18 2.18
CA THR A 134 -4.45 -1.19 1.91
C THR A 134 -5.63 -2.14 1.73
N LEU A 135 -6.73 -1.95 2.48
CA LEU A 135 -7.98 -2.69 2.26
C LEU A 135 -8.53 -2.47 0.84
N GLN A 136 -8.56 -1.21 0.38
CA GLN A 136 -9.02 -0.88 -0.97
C GLN A 136 -8.14 -1.51 -2.05
N GLN A 137 -6.82 -1.49 -1.87
CA GLN A 137 -5.86 -2.08 -2.80
C GLN A 137 -6.03 -3.60 -2.88
N GLU A 138 -6.10 -4.28 -1.74
CA GLU A 138 -6.25 -5.73 -1.73
C GLU A 138 -7.63 -6.18 -2.23
N ALA A 139 -8.71 -5.48 -1.90
CA ALA A 139 -10.04 -5.75 -2.44
C ALA A 139 -10.09 -5.54 -3.96
N SER A 140 -9.36 -4.55 -4.48
CA SER A 140 -9.24 -4.35 -5.93
C SER A 140 -8.46 -5.49 -6.59
N LYS A 141 -7.33 -5.90 -6.02
CA LYS A 141 -6.49 -6.98 -6.58
C LYS A 141 -7.14 -8.35 -6.52
N ALA A 142 -7.69 -8.72 -5.36
CA ALA A 142 -8.18 -10.07 -5.10
C ALA A 142 -9.63 -10.28 -5.58
N LEU A 143 -10.47 -9.24 -5.48
CA LEU A 143 -11.91 -9.32 -5.72
C LEU A 143 -12.38 -8.44 -6.88
N ASN A 144 -11.49 -7.67 -7.49
CA ASN A 144 -11.79 -6.68 -8.52
C ASN A 144 -12.93 -5.71 -8.09
N PHE A 145 -12.91 -5.30 -6.81
CA PHE A 145 -13.92 -4.37 -6.29
C PHE A 145 -13.48 -2.92 -6.51
N PRO A 146 -14.37 -2.07 -7.03
CA PRO A 146 -14.13 -0.63 -7.01
C PRO A 146 -14.18 -0.10 -5.57
N ILE A 147 -13.50 1.03 -5.33
CA ILE A 147 -13.37 1.67 -4.01
C ILE A 147 -14.72 1.86 -3.32
N SER A 148 -15.73 2.33 -4.06
CA SER A 148 -17.09 2.55 -3.53
C SER A 148 -17.75 1.28 -3.00
N LYS A 149 -17.58 0.15 -3.72
CA LYS A 149 -18.12 -1.15 -3.29
C LYS A 149 -17.38 -1.66 -2.06
N THR A 150 -16.05 -1.57 -2.05
CA THR A 150 -15.22 -1.95 -0.90
C THR A 150 -15.64 -1.21 0.36
N MET A 151 -15.76 0.12 0.27
CA MET A 151 -16.13 0.94 1.42
C MET A 151 -17.56 0.68 1.90
N ARG A 152 -18.50 0.42 1.00
CA ARG A 152 -19.88 0.06 1.37
C ARG A 152 -19.94 -1.26 2.12
N ILE A 153 -19.24 -2.29 1.63
CA ILE A 153 -19.18 -3.60 2.29
C ILE A 153 -18.48 -3.50 3.64
N ALA A 154 -17.35 -2.77 3.70
CA ALA A 154 -16.65 -2.54 4.96
C ALA A 154 -17.54 -1.82 5.99
N GLN A 155 -18.36 -0.85 5.57
CA GLN A 155 -19.32 -0.19 6.44
C GLN A 155 -20.36 -1.18 6.98
N GLN A 156 -20.90 -2.05 6.13
CA GLN A 156 -21.85 -3.09 6.56
C GLN A 156 -21.22 -4.06 7.57
N LEU A 157 -19.98 -4.49 7.34
CA LEU A 157 -19.24 -5.36 8.27
C LEU A 157 -18.95 -4.68 9.62
N TYR A 158 -18.74 -3.37 9.60
CA TYR A 158 -18.53 -2.58 10.80
C TYR A 158 -19.84 -2.36 11.59
N GLU A 159 -20.93 -2.01 10.90
CA GLU A 159 -22.24 -1.74 11.53
C GLU A 159 -22.89 -3.01 12.07
N GLY A 160 -22.62 -4.15 11.45
CA GLY A 160 -23.08 -5.46 11.86
C GLY A 160 -23.79 -6.23 10.76
N VAL A 161 -23.55 -7.51 10.76
CA VAL A 161 -24.23 -8.50 9.89
C VAL A 161 -24.81 -9.61 10.75
N ASP A 162 -25.89 -10.22 10.30
CA ASP A 162 -26.50 -11.35 10.99
C ASP A 162 -25.63 -12.60 10.89
N VAL A 163 -25.13 -13.04 12.03
CA VAL A 163 -24.36 -14.28 12.17
C VAL A 163 -25.23 -15.33 12.84
N LYS A 164 -25.41 -16.47 12.19
CA LYS A 164 -26.25 -17.56 12.69
C LYS A 164 -25.85 -17.95 14.12
N GLY A 165 -26.79 -17.83 15.05
CA GLY A 165 -26.59 -18.15 16.47
C GLY A 165 -25.97 -17.04 17.32
N GLN A 166 -25.59 -15.90 16.74
CA GLN A 166 -25.00 -14.77 17.47
C GLN A 166 -25.77 -13.46 17.29
N GLY A 167 -26.75 -13.43 16.35
CA GLY A 167 -27.47 -12.19 16.02
C GLY A 167 -26.62 -11.24 15.18
N THR A 168 -26.93 -9.96 15.23
CA THR A 168 -26.22 -8.91 14.47
C THR A 168 -24.92 -8.53 15.17
N VAL A 169 -23.80 -8.82 14.53
CA VAL A 169 -22.43 -8.60 15.07
C VAL A 169 -21.57 -7.81 14.10
N GLY A 170 -20.86 -6.81 14.61
CA GLY A 170 -19.80 -6.11 13.86
C GLY A 170 -18.57 -7.00 13.74
N LEU A 171 -18.14 -7.24 12.49
CA LEU A 171 -17.06 -8.18 12.19
C LEU A 171 -15.70 -7.52 12.01
N ILE A 172 -15.65 -6.20 11.88
CA ILE A 172 -14.40 -5.44 11.72
C ILE A 172 -14.42 -4.22 12.63
N THR A 173 -13.24 -3.69 12.94
CA THR A 173 -13.07 -2.42 13.63
C THR A 173 -13.35 -1.25 12.70
N TYR A 174 -13.28 -0.02 13.20
CA TYR A 174 -13.59 1.17 12.40
C TYR A 174 -12.74 1.26 11.14
N LEU A 175 -13.41 1.35 9.99
CA LEU A 175 -12.83 1.20 8.65
C LEU A 175 -12.01 2.41 8.16
N ARG A 176 -12.21 3.60 8.75
CA ARG A 176 -11.48 4.82 8.34
C ARG A 176 -10.29 5.05 9.25
N THR A 177 -9.20 4.36 8.94
CA THR A 177 -7.96 4.44 9.69
C THR A 177 -6.74 4.34 8.78
N ASP A 178 -5.66 4.98 9.16
CA ASP A 178 -4.32 4.82 8.61
C ASP A 178 -3.36 4.14 9.61
N SER A 179 -3.89 3.71 10.76
CA SER A 179 -3.17 2.99 11.79
C SER A 179 -3.26 1.48 11.59
N VAL A 180 -2.13 0.80 11.75
CA VAL A 180 -2.02 -0.67 11.79
C VAL A 180 -1.95 -1.21 13.21
N ARG A 181 -2.21 -0.35 14.21
CA ARG A 181 -2.14 -0.71 15.62
C ARG A 181 -3.32 -1.56 16.04
N ILE A 182 -3.04 -2.65 16.73
CA ILE A 182 -4.03 -3.55 17.34
C ILE A 182 -3.97 -3.33 18.86
N SER A 183 -5.09 -3.55 19.57
CA SER A 183 -5.08 -3.57 21.03
C SER A 183 -4.30 -4.77 21.55
N GLU A 184 -3.65 -4.64 22.71
CA GLU A 184 -2.89 -5.72 23.32
C GLU A 184 -3.76 -6.95 23.61
N GLU A 185 -5.00 -6.74 24.02
CA GLU A 185 -5.98 -7.80 24.24
C GLU A 185 -6.29 -8.57 22.96
N ALA A 186 -6.53 -7.86 21.86
CA ALA A 186 -6.80 -8.47 20.56
C ALA A 186 -5.60 -9.23 20.01
N ASP A 187 -4.39 -8.71 20.22
CA ASP A 187 -3.14 -9.36 19.81
C ASP A 187 -2.92 -10.66 20.61
N ALA A 188 -3.14 -10.63 21.92
CA ALA A 188 -3.03 -11.82 22.76
C ALA A 188 -4.02 -12.93 22.35
N GLN A 189 -5.28 -12.57 22.09
CA GLN A 189 -6.28 -13.54 21.63
C GLN A 189 -5.96 -14.10 20.24
N ALA A 190 -5.41 -13.27 19.31
CA ALA A 190 -4.95 -13.73 18.02
C ALA A 190 -3.80 -14.71 18.13
N HIS A 191 -2.81 -14.44 18.99
CA HIS A 191 -1.69 -15.33 19.27
C HIS A 191 -2.15 -16.67 19.84
N GLU A 192 -3.06 -16.66 20.81
CA GLU A 192 -3.62 -17.88 21.36
C GLU A 192 -4.36 -18.72 20.29
N TYR A 193 -5.20 -18.05 19.47
CA TYR A 193 -5.92 -18.72 18.41
C TYR A 193 -4.98 -19.33 17.36
N ILE A 194 -3.97 -18.57 16.91
CA ILE A 194 -3.00 -19.03 15.91
C ILE A 194 -2.20 -20.22 16.48
N GLY A 195 -1.66 -20.08 17.69
CA GLY A 195 -0.90 -21.15 18.32
C GLY A 195 -1.70 -22.45 18.44
N LYS A 196 -2.97 -22.35 18.85
CA LYS A 196 -3.86 -23.50 19.03
C LYS A 196 -4.29 -24.19 17.73
N ASN A 197 -4.56 -23.41 16.68
CA ASN A 197 -5.14 -23.96 15.44
C ASN A 197 -4.12 -24.20 14.32
N TYR A 198 -3.01 -23.47 14.30
CA TYR A 198 -2.00 -23.52 13.22
C TYR A 198 -0.60 -23.90 13.70
N GLY A 199 -0.34 -23.77 15.00
CA GLY A 199 0.95 -24.10 15.61
C GLY A 199 1.85 -22.87 15.80
N GLU A 200 2.85 -23.04 16.67
CA GLU A 200 3.75 -21.96 17.11
C GLU A 200 4.60 -21.36 15.98
N ASN A 201 4.90 -22.14 14.94
CA ASN A 201 5.67 -21.67 13.77
C ASN A 201 4.99 -20.55 12.98
N TYR A 202 3.69 -20.36 13.18
CA TYR A 202 2.91 -19.28 12.55
C TYR A 202 2.80 -18.03 13.41
N LEU A 203 3.34 -18.07 14.63
CA LEU A 203 3.39 -16.90 15.50
C LEU A 203 4.52 -15.96 15.08
N ALA A 204 4.17 -14.70 14.80
CA ALA A 204 5.17 -13.69 14.50
C ALA A 204 5.91 -13.30 15.79
N THR A 205 7.23 -13.34 15.77
CA THR A 205 8.09 -12.99 16.92
C THR A 205 8.04 -11.50 17.30
N GLN A 206 7.53 -10.63 16.44
CA GLN A 206 7.34 -9.20 16.74
C GLN A 206 6.23 -8.58 15.87
N THR A 207 5.14 -8.21 16.50
CA THR A 207 4.05 -7.41 15.94
C THR A 207 4.28 -5.91 16.16
N THR A 208 5.50 -5.45 16.38
CA THR A 208 5.75 -4.02 16.59
C THR A 208 5.73 -3.26 15.29
N ALA A 209 4.58 -2.68 14.96
CA ALA A 209 4.57 -1.51 14.10
C ALA A 209 5.48 -0.45 14.74
N LYS A 210 6.60 -0.11 14.09
CA LYS A 210 7.47 0.98 14.53
C LYS A 210 6.60 2.20 14.75
N LYS A 211 6.70 2.83 15.93
CA LYS A 211 6.08 4.13 16.20
C LYS A 211 6.61 5.12 15.17
N SER A 212 5.84 5.39 14.12
CA SER A 212 6.15 6.50 13.24
C SER A 212 5.77 7.77 13.97
N GLY A 213 6.66 8.76 14.01
CA GLY A 213 6.42 10.05 14.65
C GLY A 213 5.41 10.95 13.91
N ALA A 214 4.78 10.46 12.86
CA ALA A 214 3.71 11.15 12.14
C ALA A 214 2.42 11.12 12.96
N LYS A 215 1.60 12.17 12.88
CA LYS A 215 0.24 12.19 13.42
C LYS A 215 -0.62 11.19 12.66
N ILE A 216 -0.65 9.96 13.15
CA ILE A 216 -1.46 8.88 12.59
C ILE A 216 -2.89 9.08 13.08
N GLN A 217 -3.86 9.03 12.19
CA GLN A 217 -5.27 8.97 12.55
C GLN A 217 -5.59 7.56 13.03
N ASP A 218 -5.46 7.33 14.33
CA ASP A 218 -5.91 6.09 14.92
C ASP A 218 -7.41 5.88 14.60
N ALA A 219 -7.77 4.65 14.28
CA ALA A 219 -9.16 4.25 14.40
C ALA A 219 -9.54 4.63 15.84
N HIS A 220 -10.56 5.47 16.01
CA HIS A 220 -11.02 5.82 17.34
C HIS A 220 -11.39 4.52 18.05
N ALA A 221 -10.40 3.89 18.64
CA ALA A 221 -10.52 2.66 19.39
C ALA A 221 -11.28 2.99 20.64
N VAL A 222 -12.58 2.90 20.57
CA VAL A 222 -13.44 2.92 21.71
C VAL A 222 -13.85 1.48 21.98
N SER A 223 -13.42 0.99 23.07
CA SER A 223 -13.87 -0.04 24.00
C SER A 223 -15.07 -0.95 23.68
N TYR A 224 -15.33 -1.29 22.43
CA TYR A 224 -16.35 -2.27 22.03
C TYR A 224 -15.81 -3.41 21.19
N THR A 225 -14.57 -3.82 21.45
CA THR A 225 -13.81 -4.71 20.55
C THR A 225 -13.83 -6.18 20.92
N HIS A 226 -14.72 -6.62 21.78
CA HIS A 226 -14.63 -7.97 22.30
C HIS A 226 -15.23 -9.09 21.44
N LEU A 227 -15.59 -8.83 20.17
CA LEU A 227 -16.27 -9.87 19.37
C LEU A 227 -15.76 -10.09 17.93
N THR A 228 -14.65 -9.46 17.51
CA THR A 228 -14.31 -9.45 16.08
C THR A 228 -13.14 -10.34 15.65
N LEU A 229 -12.44 -10.97 16.57
CA LEU A 229 -11.24 -11.74 16.27
C LEU A 229 -11.42 -13.10 15.58
N PRO A 230 -12.45 -13.89 15.84
CA PRO A 230 -12.57 -15.21 15.21
C PRO A 230 -12.81 -15.16 13.70
N THR A 231 -13.28 -14.03 13.18
CA THR A 231 -13.73 -13.93 11.78
C THR A 231 -12.65 -13.45 10.81
N ILE A 232 -11.68 -12.68 11.27
CA ILE A 232 -10.55 -12.19 10.44
C ILE A 232 -9.60 -13.34 10.08
N LEU A 233 -9.60 -14.42 10.84
CA LEU A 233 -8.71 -15.56 10.66
C LEU A 233 -9.31 -16.70 9.82
N ARG A 234 -10.50 -16.52 9.25
CA ARG A 234 -11.19 -17.53 8.42
C ARG A 234 -11.15 -17.25 6.91
N VAL A 235 -10.24 -16.41 6.43
CA VAL A 235 -10.04 -16.20 4.98
C VAL A 235 -8.72 -16.81 4.55
#